data_840eade085c160865b2891371d1c47b8
#
_entry.id   840eade085c160865b2891371d1c47b8
#
_cell.length_a   1.000
_cell.length_b   1.000
_cell.length_c   1.000
_cell.angle_alpha   90.00
_cell.angle_beta   90.00
_cell.angle_gamma   90.00
#
_symmetry.space_group_name_H-M   'P 1'
#
loop_
_entity.id
_entity.type
_entity.pdbx_description
1 polymer ?
#
loop_
_entity_poly.entity_id
_entity_poly.type
_entity_poly.pdbx_seq_one_letter_code
_entity_poly.pdbx_strand_id
1 'polypeptide(L)'
;MADQTARMRQLADTLNQASQAYYFGSEPIMSDMEWDKLYDELSALEKETGIVLPDSPTHRVGGEVMTAFAPHTHIHRLWSMDKAQSIGAVEDWIRRTEKLSGQDDLQYCVEYKFDGLTLNLTYNEGRLIQAATRGNGITGEAILPQAKTIRTVPLTIPYQGLLEVQGECIMRLSALDTYNKTAKEPLKNARNAAAGALRNLDPAVTASRHLDAFFYQIGTIDNPPYTTQQGMLDFLRANGFQVSPYLGQCRSIREIEDCIHHIEEERSSLDFLIDGVLIKVSDLSTREMMGYTDRFPRWAIAFKFEAEETTTVIRDVTWDVGRTGKLTPVAHVEPVDFYGVTVRKATLNNWGDIQRKRVAIGARVWIRRSNDVIPEIMGHVGDSEEGETPIVRPEVCPACGEKLIERGAHIFCMNRVSCRPQAVARISHFASRDAMDIEGLSEKTAGQLYDQMNVRDPADLYTLTREQVLSLDGFKDKKADNLLSALEKSKHCELDAFLFAVGIPNIGRKTARDLANAFGTLEKVSNATQAELVALDDVGDIVAQSITEFFSFDENREMIRRLLAAGVTPAEKQKVEGGVFAGMSIVVTGTLPT
;
A
#
# COMPACT_ATOMS: atom_id res chain seq x y z
N MET A 1 35.38 10.79 -30.71
CA MET A 1 34.80 10.48 -29.38
C MET A 1 34.30 11.72 -28.64
N ALA A 2 35.12 12.70 -28.27
CA ALA A 2 34.61 13.89 -27.54
C ALA A 2 33.55 14.69 -28.34
N ASP A 3 33.73 14.85 -29.65
CA ASP A 3 32.78 15.55 -30.53
C ASP A 3 31.45 14.77 -30.70
N GLN A 4 31.52 13.45 -30.82
CA GLN A 4 30.34 12.58 -30.89
C GLN A 4 29.56 12.60 -29.58
N THR A 5 30.21 12.58 -28.42
CA THR A 5 29.55 12.67 -27.11
C THR A 5 28.86 14.02 -26.93
N ALA A 6 29.49 15.13 -27.38
CA ALA A 6 28.88 16.45 -27.37
C ALA A 6 27.64 16.50 -28.29
N ARG A 7 27.71 15.88 -29.47
CA ARG A 7 26.55 15.78 -30.37
C ARG A 7 25.42 14.94 -29.78
N MET A 8 25.72 13.81 -29.18
CA MET A 8 24.75 12.97 -28.49
C MET A 8 24.04 13.74 -27.36
N ARG A 9 24.79 14.54 -26.58
CA ARG A 9 24.22 15.41 -25.54
C ARG A 9 23.22 16.40 -26.13
N GLN A 10 23.63 17.12 -27.19
CA GLN A 10 22.76 18.08 -27.88
C GLN A 10 21.46 17.42 -28.40
N LEU A 11 21.59 16.22 -29.00
CA LEU A 11 20.43 15.47 -29.51
C LEU A 11 19.48 15.05 -28.38
N ALA A 12 20.02 14.50 -27.28
CA ALA A 12 19.23 14.08 -26.13
C ALA A 12 18.49 15.27 -25.50
N ASP A 13 19.17 16.40 -25.31
CA ASP A 13 18.55 17.61 -24.76
C ASP A 13 17.42 18.14 -25.67
N THR A 14 17.67 18.20 -27.00
CA THR A 14 16.67 18.66 -27.97
C THR A 14 15.45 17.75 -28.02
N LEU A 15 15.63 16.44 -28.05
CA LEU A 15 14.56 15.45 -28.07
C LEU A 15 13.74 15.43 -26.78
N ASN A 16 14.40 15.60 -25.62
CA ASN A 16 13.71 15.70 -24.35
C ASN A 16 12.87 16.98 -24.25
N GLN A 17 13.38 18.14 -24.72
CA GLN A 17 12.63 19.39 -24.79
C GLN A 17 11.42 19.28 -25.73
N ALA A 18 11.59 18.67 -26.90
CA ALA A 18 10.50 18.45 -27.84
C ALA A 18 9.41 17.54 -27.28
N SER A 19 9.81 16.47 -26.58
CA SER A 19 8.87 15.59 -25.88
C SER A 19 8.10 16.33 -24.78
N GLN A 20 8.76 17.18 -24.00
CA GLN A 20 8.09 18.03 -23.01
C GLN A 20 7.05 18.96 -23.67
N ALA A 21 7.43 19.69 -24.72
CA ALA A 21 6.51 20.59 -25.43
C ALA A 21 5.29 19.84 -25.97
N TYR A 22 5.49 18.67 -26.56
CA TYR A 22 4.41 17.86 -27.12
C TYR A 22 3.42 17.32 -26.08
N TYR A 23 3.93 16.79 -24.93
CA TYR A 23 3.07 16.14 -23.92
C TYR A 23 2.45 17.10 -22.91
N PHE A 24 3.01 18.29 -22.70
CA PHE A 24 2.54 19.26 -21.69
C PHE A 24 1.73 20.43 -22.25
N GLY A 25 1.21 20.32 -23.48
CA GLY A 25 0.25 21.26 -24.04
C GLY A 25 0.84 22.58 -24.54
N SER A 26 2.16 22.65 -24.73
CA SER A 26 2.81 23.71 -25.49
C SER A 26 2.69 23.42 -26.99
N GLU A 27 2.83 24.42 -27.86
CA GLU A 27 2.95 24.16 -29.28
C GLU A 27 4.15 23.25 -29.56
N PRO A 28 4.01 22.20 -30.40
CA PRO A 28 5.14 21.35 -30.75
C PRO A 28 6.29 22.18 -31.32
N ILE A 29 7.49 22.03 -30.78
CA ILE A 29 8.66 22.79 -31.25
C ILE A 29 9.32 22.19 -32.50
N MET A 30 8.88 20.99 -32.91
CA MET A 30 9.31 20.33 -34.14
C MET A 30 8.23 19.37 -34.65
N SER A 31 8.31 18.97 -35.91
CA SER A 31 7.43 17.95 -36.50
C SER A 31 7.84 16.53 -36.05
N ASP A 32 6.90 15.56 -36.13
CA ASP A 32 7.17 14.16 -35.84
C ASP A 32 8.31 13.59 -36.70
N MET A 33 8.36 13.99 -37.98
CA MET A 33 9.42 13.57 -38.93
C MET A 33 10.80 14.10 -38.53
N GLU A 34 10.88 15.32 -38.01
CA GLU A 34 12.13 15.90 -37.51
C GLU A 34 12.57 15.21 -36.22
N TRP A 35 11.60 14.91 -35.32
CA TRP A 35 11.85 14.18 -34.10
C TRP A 35 12.40 12.77 -34.40
N ASP A 36 11.75 12.01 -35.26
CA ASP A 36 12.19 10.67 -35.70
C ASP A 36 13.61 10.70 -36.28
N LYS A 37 13.93 11.68 -37.12
CA LYS A 37 15.26 11.84 -37.71
C LYS A 37 16.34 12.07 -36.65
N LEU A 38 16.10 12.94 -35.68
CA LEU A 38 17.04 13.23 -34.58
C LEU A 38 17.17 12.03 -33.64
N TYR A 39 16.07 11.30 -33.41
CA TYR A 39 16.07 10.08 -32.62
C TYR A 39 16.91 8.96 -33.27
N ASP A 40 16.76 8.76 -34.57
CA ASP A 40 17.54 7.80 -35.34
C ASP A 40 19.05 8.16 -35.34
N GLU A 41 19.37 9.46 -35.46
CA GLU A 41 20.76 9.96 -35.38
C GLU A 41 21.35 9.65 -34.01
N LEU A 42 20.62 9.93 -32.92
CA LEU A 42 21.07 9.64 -31.55
C LEU A 42 21.28 8.14 -31.36
N SER A 43 20.33 7.33 -31.77
CA SER A 43 20.38 5.87 -31.67
C SER A 43 21.57 5.28 -32.44
N ALA A 44 21.88 5.82 -33.63
CA ALA A 44 23.04 5.41 -34.42
C ALA A 44 24.37 5.76 -33.73
N LEU A 45 24.48 6.97 -33.17
CA LEU A 45 25.66 7.41 -32.43
C LEU A 45 25.91 6.60 -31.15
N GLU A 46 24.84 6.26 -30.42
CA GLU A 46 24.92 5.39 -29.24
C GLU A 46 25.42 3.99 -29.60
N LYS A 47 24.92 3.44 -30.71
CA LYS A 47 25.35 2.14 -31.22
C LYS A 47 26.81 2.14 -31.72
N GLU A 48 27.26 3.23 -32.38
CA GLU A 48 28.60 3.39 -32.87
C GLU A 48 29.61 3.58 -31.75
N THR A 49 29.29 4.40 -30.75
CA THR A 49 30.18 4.76 -29.65
C THR A 49 30.16 3.75 -28.49
N GLY A 50 29.09 2.96 -28.39
CA GLY A 50 28.82 2.11 -27.22
C GLY A 50 28.50 2.90 -25.95
N ILE A 51 28.34 4.23 -26.06
CA ILE A 51 28.01 5.12 -24.94
C ILE A 51 26.53 5.47 -25.00
N VAL A 52 25.82 5.28 -23.90
CA VAL A 52 24.43 5.73 -23.75
C VAL A 52 24.36 6.75 -22.64
N LEU A 53 23.75 7.90 -22.94
CA LEU A 53 23.55 8.94 -21.92
C LEU A 53 22.44 8.52 -20.95
N PRO A 54 22.58 8.79 -19.62
CA PRO A 54 21.61 8.38 -18.62
C PRO A 54 20.19 8.92 -18.86
N ASP A 55 20.09 10.05 -19.55
CA ASP A 55 18.88 10.79 -19.89
C ASP A 55 18.51 10.69 -21.39
N SER A 56 19.09 9.73 -22.10
CA SER A 56 18.78 9.51 -23.52
C SER A 56 17.35 9.04 -23.71
N PRO A 57 16.56 9.69 -24.61
CA PRO A 57 15.21 9.26 -24.92
C PRO A 57 15.14 7.88 -25.61
N THR A 58 16.26 7.39 -26.16
CA THR A 58 16.34 6.06 -26.79
C THR A 58 16.18 4.93 -25.77
N HIS A 59 16.48 5.19 -24.50
CA HIS A 59 16.30 4.26 -23.37
C HIS A 59 14.93 4.30 -22.71
N ARG A 60 13.97 5.05 -23.27
CA ARG A 60 12.57 4.93 -22.86
C ARG A 60 11.93 3.61 -23.29
N VAL A 61 12.52 2.94 -24.28
CA VAL A 61 12.02 1.67 -24.83
C VAL A 61 13.15 0.63 -24.77
N GLY A 62 13.06 -0.35 -23.86
CA GLY A 62 13.92 -1.51 -23.83
C GLY A 62 15.09 -1.44 -22.84
N GLY A 63 14.81 -1.53 -21.54
CA GLY A 63 15.81 -1.92 -20.53
C GLY A 63 15.98 -3.45 -20.50
N GLU A 64 17.10 -3.93 -19.93
CA GLU A 64 17.27 -5.36 -19.65
C GLU A 64 16.23 -5.85 -18.65
N VAL A 65 15.79 -7.10 -18.80
CA VAL A 65 14.87 -7.74 -17.85
C VAL A 65 15.56 -7.88 -16.50
N MET A 66 14.96 -7.29 -15.48
CA MET A 66 15.50 -7.34 -14.12
C MET A 66 15.28 -8.72 -13.50
N THR A 67 16.15 -9.13 -12.59
CA THR A 67 16.00 -10.40 -11.85
C THR A 67 15.19 -10.24 -10.56
N ALA A 68 15.20 -9.03 -9.98
CA ALA A 68 14.43 -8.64 -8.78
C ALA A 68 14.41 -7.12 -8.65
N PHE A 69 13.48 -6.58 -7.89
CA PHE A 69 13.49 -5.18 -7.48
C PHE A 69 14.37 -4.98 -6.24
N ALA A 70 15.29 -4.02 -6.32
CA ALA A 70 16.06 -3.63 -5.14
C ALA A 70 15.19 -2.79 -4.18
N PRO A 71 15.35 -2.92 -2.86
CA PRO A 71 14.72 -2.00 -1.93
C PRO A 71 15.33 -0.61 -2.04
N HIS A 72 14.48 0.42 -1.93
CA HIS A 72 14.88 1.83 -1.90
C HIS A 72 14.26 2.52 -0.70
N THR A 73 15.10 3.16 0.13
CA THR A 73 14.64 3.99 1.25
C THR A 73 14.35 5.40 0.75
N HIS A 74 13.13 5.89 0.98
CA HIS A 74 12.72 7.24 0.60
C HIS A 74 13.46 8.29 1.42
N ILE A 75 13.80 9.42 0.82
CA ILE A 75 14.39 10.56 1.52
C ILE A 75 13.35 11.16 2.45
N HIS A 76 12.12 11.37 1.93
CA HIS A 76 10.97 11.79 2.71
C HIS A 76 9.95 10.66 2.84
N ARG A 77 9.43 10.42 4.04
CA ARG A 77 8.43 9.37 4.27
C ARG A 77 7.16 9.65 3.45
N LEU A 78 6.64 8.63 2.77
CA LEU A 78 5.38 8.69 2.05
C LEU A 78 4.23 8.25 2.97
N TRP A 79 3.25 9.13 3.12
CA TRP A 79 2.13 8.92 4.03
C TRP A 79 0.91 8.36 3.31
N SER A 80 0.12 7.57 4.02
CA SER A 80 -1.27 7.29 3.63
C SER A 80 -2.13 8.51 3.99
N MET A 81 -3.38 8.56 3.49
CA MET A 81 -4.33 9.62 3.86
C MET A 81 -5.38 9.07 4.82
N ASP A 82 -5.77 9.88 5.80
CA ASP A 82 -6.99 9.65 6.55
C ASP A 82 -8.21 9.79 5.65
N LYS A 83 -9.35 9.24 6.01
CA LYS A 83 -10.52 9.19 5.14
C LYS A 83 -11.78 9.71 5.81
N ALA A 84 -12.58 10.46 5.06
CA ALA A 84 -13.94 10.84 5.36
C ALA A 84 -14.90 10.18 4.36
N GLN A 85 -16.10 9.83 4.81
CA GLN A 85 -17.19 9.26 4.00
C GLN A 85 -18.48 10.09 4.11
N SER A 86 -18.41 11.23 4.77
CA SER A 86 -19.54 12.17 4.89
C SER A 86 -19.00 13.59 5.07
N ILE A 87 -19.81 14.56 4.69
CA ILE A 87 -19.50 15.99 4.89
C ILE A 87 -19.31 16.30 6.38
N GLY A 88 -20.12 15.72 7.27
CA GLY A 88 -19.93 15.88 8.71
C GLY A 88 -18.55 15.42 9.22
N ALA A 89 -17.98 14.35 8.63
CA ALA A 89 -16.61 13.93 8.96
C ALA A 89 -15.54 14.92 8.46
N VAL A 90 -15.79 15.61 7.33
CA VAL A 90 -14.94 16.70 6.83
C VAL A 90 -15.03 17.91 7.75
N GLU A 91 -16.24 18.28 8.20
CA GLU A 91 -16.43 19.36 9.19
C GLU A 91 -15.69 19.09 10.50
N ASP A 92 -15.76 17.84 11.01
CA ASP A 92 -15.02 17.42 12.20
C ASP A 92 -13.51 17.52 12.01
N TRP A 93 -13.02 17.21 10.81
CA TRP A 93 -11.62 17.36 10.46
C TRP A 93 -11.23 18.85 10.37
N ILE A 94 -12.04 19.71 9.75
CA ILE A 94 -11.81 21.17 9.70
C ILE A 94 -11.70 21.72 11.12
N ARG A 95 -12.65 21.43 12.02
CA ARG A 95 -12.60 21.87 13.42
C ARG A 95 -11.31 21.42 14.14
N ARG A 96 -10.83 20.20 13.84
CA ARG A 96 -9.55 19.72 14.39
C ARG A 96 -8.36 20.47 13.83
N THR A 97 -8.36 20.80 12.52
CA THR A 97 -7.25 21.54 11.89
C THR A 97 -7.18 22.97 12.38
N GLU A 98 -8.30 23.67 12.50
CA GLU A 98 -8.40 25.02 13.08
C GLU A 98 -7.89 25.04 14.53
N LYS A 99 -8.36 24.12 15.36
CA LYS A 99 -7.89 23.99 16.75
C LYS A 99 -6.40 23.71 16.83
N LEU A 100 -5.84 22.88 15.94
CA LEU A 100 -4.44 22.49 15.95
C LEU A 100 -3.52 23.61 15.45
N SER A 101 -3.98 24.38 14.45
CA SER A 101 -3.25 25.52 13.89
C SER A 101 -3.41 26.81 14.71
N GLY A 102 -4.48 26.90 15.52
CA GLY A 102 -4.86 28.15 16.19
C GLY A 102 -5.34 29.25 15.23
N GLN A 103 -5.77 28.89 14.02
CA GLN A 103 -6.24 29.78 12.96
C GLN A 103 -7.69 29.41 12.59
N ASP A 104 -8.56 30.42 12.45
CA ASP A 104 -9.98 30.25 12.14
C ASP A 104 -10.30 30.49 10.64
N ASP A 105 -9.32 30.94 9.85
CA ASP A 105 -9.48 31.32 8.43
C ASP A 105 -8.55 30.52 7.50
N LEU A 106 -8.39 29.24 7.77
CA LEU A 106 -7.54 28.37 6.98
C LEU A 106 -8.04 28.30 5.52
N GLN A 107 -7.09 28.34 4.59
CA GLN A 107 -7.36 28.06 3.18
C GLN A 107 -7.10 26.58 2.89
N TYR A 108 -8.05 25.96 2.20
CA TYR A 108 -8.00 24.57 1.79
C TYR A 108 -7.89 24.44 0.27
N CYS A 109 -7.29 23.34 -0.18
CA CYS A 109 -7.27 22.94 -1.58
C CYS A 109 -8.00 21.61 -1.74
N VAL A 110 -8.78 21.48 -2.81
CA VAL A 110 -9.46 20.24 -3.21
C VAL A 110 -8.88 19.77 -4.54
N GLU A 111 -8.39 18.53 -4.58
CA GLU A 111 -7.73 17.92 -5.73
C GLU A 111 -8.35 16.56 -6.05
N TYR A 112 -8.19 16.08 -7.28
CA TYR A 112 -8.52 14.69 -7.62
C TYR A 112 -7.70 13.71 -6.79
N LYS A 113 -8.35 12.69 -6.29
CA LYS A 113 -7.68 11.51 -5.73
C LYS A 113 -7.57 10.45 -6.83
N PHE A 114 -6.44 10.46 -7.52
CA PHE A 114 -6.16 9.51 -8.60
C PHE A 114 -6.16 8.07 -8.09
N ASP A 115 -6.73 7.16 -8.87
CA ASP A 115 -6.79 5.74 -8.56
C ASP A 115 -5.73 4.96 -9.37
N GLY A 116 -4.52 4.91 -8.85
CA GLY A 116 -3.35 4.32 -9.51
C GLY A 116 -2.39 3.62 -8.56
N LEU A 117 -1.10 3.77 -8.84
CA LEU A 117 0.01 3.33 -7.99
C LEU A 117 0.94 4.51 -7.73
N THR A 118 1.23 4.76 -6.45
CA THR A 118 2.13 5.84 -6.05
C THR A 118 3.52 5.66 -6.65
N LEU A 119 4.01 6.72 -7.26
CA LEU A 119 5.33 6.84 -7.88
C LEU A 119 6.11 7.95 -7.17
N ASN A 120 7.28 7.62 -6.65
CA ASN A 120 8.21 8.56 -6.02
C ASN A 120 9.46 8.70 -6.89
N LEU A 121 9.77 9.92 -7.33
CA LEU A 121 10.89 10.23 -8.22
C LEU A 121 11.92 11.08 -7.51
N THR A 122 13.19 10.78 -7.69
CA THR A 122 14.30 11.60 -7.17
C THR A 122 15.13 12.16 -8.32
N TYR A 123 15.31 13.47 -8.28
CA TYR A 123 16.15 14.22 -9.22
C TYR A 123 17.34 14.82 -8.49
N ASN A 124 18.47 14.86 -9.15
CA ASN A 124 19.65 15.62 -8.73
C ASN A 124 20.34 16.21 -9.95
N GLU A 125 20.82 17.43 -9.85
CA GLU A 125 21.44 18.16 -10.98
C GLU A 125 20.56 18.14 -12.24
N GLY A 126 19.23 18.33 -12.02
CA GLY A 126 18.25 18.35 -13.08
C GLY A 126 17.95 17.00 -13.77
N ARG A 127 18.45 15.87 -13.25
CA ARG A 127 18.33 14.54 -13.86
C ARG A 127 17.58 13.58 -12.96
N LEU A 128 16.74 12.73 -13.56
CA LEU A 128 16.10 11.62 -12.87
C LEU A 128 17.12 10.55 -12.51
N ILE A 129 17.42 10.42 -11.21
CA ILE A 129 18.41 9.45 -10.69
C ILE A 129 17.77 8.23 -10.04
N GLN A 130 16.52 8.35 -9.54
CA GLN A 130 15.82 7.24 -8.88
C GLN A 130 14.32 7.34 -9.08
N ALA A 131 13.65 6.19 -9.09
CA ALA A 131 12.21 6.06 -9.01
C ALA A 131 11.85 4.85 -8.14
N ALA A 132 10.84 4.99 -7.28
CA ALA A 132 10.42 3.92 -6.38
C ALA A 132 8.90 3.88 -6.20
N THR A 133 8.37 2.69 -5.86
CA THR A 133 7.00 2.53 -5.38
C THR A 133 6.90 3.00 -3.92
N ARG A 134 5.68 3.28 -3.42
CA ARG A 134 5.49 3.71 -2.02
C ARG A 134 6.00 2.68 -1.00
N GLY A 135 5.79 1.38 -1.27
CA GLY A 135 6.08 0.33 -0.30
C GLY A 135 5.31 0.52 1.01
N ASN A 136 6.04 0.49 2.13
CA ASN A 136 5.49 0.76 3.48
C ASN A 136 5.54 2.26 3.87
N GLY A 137 5.93 3.13 2.93
CA GLY A 137 6.10 4.57 3.14
C GLY A 137 7.50 4.98 3.59
N ILE A 138 8.34 4.06 4.03
CA ILE A 138 9.76 4.28 4.37
C ILE A 138 10.64 3.64 3.29
N THR A 139 10.31 2.40 2.91
CA THR A 139 11.05 1.65 1.89
C THR A 139 10.08 1.17 0.81
N GLY A 140 10.42 1.42 -0.45
CA GLY A 140 9.71 0.96 -1.64
C GLY A 140 10.58 0.08 -2.54
N GLU A 141 10.04 -0.34 -3.67
CA GLU A 141 10.74 -1.09 -4.70
C GLU A 141 11.35 -0.10 -5.72
N ALA A 142 12.64 -0.20 -6.00
CA ALA A 142 13.31 0.61 -7.01
C ALA A 142 12.84 0.21 -8.41
N ILE A 143 12.23 1.16 -9.14
CA ILE A 143 11.59 0.95 -10.44
C ILE A 143 12.03 1.96 -11.50
N LEU A 144 13.26 2.45 -11.41
CA LEU A 144 13.78 3.47 -12.34
C LEU A 144 13.66 3.09 -13.82
N PRO A 145 13.98 1.85 -14.26
CA PRO A 145 13.84 1.44 -15.66
C PRO A 145 12.37 1.51 -16.12
N GLN A 146 11.42 1.11 -15.28
CA GLN A 146 9.99 1.15 -15.57
C GLN A 146 9.49 2.60 -15.64
N ALA A 147 9.88 3.44 -14.67
CA ALA A 147 9.49 4.85 -14.62
C ALA A 147 9.97 5.64 -15.86
N LYS A 148 11.16 5.35 -16.37
CA LYS A 148 11.68 5.96 -17.60
C LYS A 148 10.82 5.68 -18.85
N THR A 149 10.04 4.60 -18.86
CA THR A 149 9.14 4.29 -19.97
C THR A 149 7.87 5.14 -19.97
N ILE A 150 7.53 5.79 -18.86
CA ILE A 150 6.34 6.65 -18.73
C ILE A 150 6.66 8.00 -19.37
N ARG A 151 5.93 8.34 -20.45
CA ARG A 151 6.25 9.52 -21.26
C ARG A 151 6.06 10.84 -20.51
N THR A 152 5.13 10.90 -19.56
CA THR A 152 4.88 12.07 -18.72
C THR A 152 5.82 12.21 -17.52
N VAL A 153 6.76 11.27 -17.35
CA VAL A 153 7.88 11.42 -16.41
C VAL A 153 9.03 12.14 -17.12
N PRO A 154 9.40 13.37 -16.72
CA PRO A 154 10.52 14.08 -17.31
C PRO A 154 11.84 13.38 -16.93
N LEU A 155 12.71 13.09 -17.90
CA LEU A 155 14.04 12.54 -17.63
C LEU A 155 15.02 13.62 -17.13
N THR A 156 14.75 14.88 -17.53
CA THR A 156 15.48 16.07 -17.10
C THR A 156 14.51 17.17 -16.73
N ILE A 157 14.90 18.01 -15.76
CA ILE A 157 14.11 19.15 -15.28
C ILE A 157 15.01 20.39 -15.16
N PRO A 158 14.46 21.61 -15.24
CA PRO A 158 15.20 22.86 -15.06
C PRO A 158 15.83 23.04 -13.67
N TYR A 159 15.17 22.57 -12.60
CA TYR A 159 15.66 22.67 -11.24
C TYR A 159 16.91 21.81 -11.01
N GLN A 160 18.00 22.40 -10.50
CA GLN A 160 19.30 21.73 -10.40
C GLN A 160 19.62 21.15 -9.02
N GLY A 161 18.83 21.48 -7.99
CA GLY A 161 19.00 20.94 -6.64
C GLY A 161 18.45 19.51 -6.49
N LEU A 162 18.64 18.94 -5.30
CA LEU A 162 17.98 17.68 -4.93
C LEU A 162 16.47 17.89 -4.84
N LEU A 163 15.70 17.06 -5.54
CA LEU A 163 14.25 17.12 -5.58
C LEU A 163 13.65 15.72 -5.50
N GLU A 164 12.77 15.48 -4.53
CA GLU A 164 11.95 14.29 -4.45
C GLU A 164 10.49 14.64 -4.70
N VAL A 165 9.87 14.01 -5.71
CA VAL A 165 8.51 14.32 -6.19
C VAL A 165 7.64 13.08 -6.10
N GLN A 166 6.44 13.26 -5.54
CA GLN A 166 5.44 12.19 -5.40
C GLN A 166 4.31 12.41 -6.40
N GLY A 167 3.89 11.32 -7.04
CA GLY A 167 2.79 11.30 -7.98
C GLY A 167 2.05 9.98 -7.95
N GLU A 168 1.03 9.89 -8.77
CA GLU A 168 0.27 8.66 -9.00
C GLU A 168 0.42 8.24 -10.46
N CYS A 169 0.92 7.03 -10.68
CA CYS A 169 0.97 6.41 -11.98
C CYS A 169 -0.37 5.73 -12.28
N ILE A 170 -0.92 6.05 -13.43
CA ILE A 170 -2.24 5.58 -13.89
C ILE A 170 -2.14 4.97 -15.29
N MET A 171 -3.16 4.24 -15.68
CA MET A 171 -3.45 3.92 -17.08
C MET A 171 -4.71 4.66 -17.48
N ARG A 172 -4.66 5.44 -18.58
CA ARG A 172 -5.86 6.10 -19.11
C ARG A 172 -6.85 5.07 -19.62
N LEU A 173 -8.14 5.37 -19.54
CA LEU A 173 -9.21 4.47 -20.04
C LEU A 173 -9.09 4.26 -21.54
N SER A 174 -8.77 5.31 -22.29
CA SER A 174 -8.49 5.25 -23.73
C SER A 174 -7.28 4.38 -24.07
N ALA A 175 -6.23 4.41 -23.25
CA ALA A 175 -5.05 3.56 -23.40
C ALA A 175 -5.38 2.09 -23.09
N LEU A 176 -6.18 1.83 -22.06
CA LEU A 176 -6.69 0.50 -21.71
C LEU A 176 -7.50 -0.10 -22.86
N ASP A 177 -8.43 0.67 -23.42
CA ASP A 177 -9.25 0.24 -24.55
C ASP A 177 -8.40 -0.05 -25.78
N THR A 178 -7.40 0.80 -26.06
CA THR A 178 -6.49 0.62 -27.19
C THR A 178 -5.63 -0.63 -27.02
N TYR A 179 -5.07 -0.85 -25.82
CA TYR A 179 -4.33 -2.05 -25.50
C TYR A 179 -5.19 -3.33 -25.68
N ASN A 180 -6.42 -3.30 -25.19
CA ASN A 180 -7.33 -4.44 -25.21
C ASN A 180 -7.78 -4.85 -26.62
N LYS A 181 -7.74 -3.95 -27.61
CA LYS A 181 -8.07 -4.29 -29.02
C LYS A 181 -7.13 -5.33 -29.62
N THR A 182 -5.87 -5.39 -29.16
CA THR A 182 -4.83 -6.28 -29.71
C THR A 182 -4.29 -7.29 -28.69
N ALA A 183 -4.64 -7.16 -27.41
CA ALA A 183 -4.16 -8.00 -26.35
C ALA A 183 -4.73 -9.42 -26.41
N LYS A 184 -3.87 -10.45 -26.27
CA LYS A 184 -4.31 -11.85 -26.13
C LYS A 184 -5.11 -12.06 -24.84
N GLU A 185 -4.73 -11.36 -23.76
CA GLU A 185 -5.39 -11.36 -22.46
C GLU A 185 -5.79 -9.91 -22.13
N PRO A 186 -7.07 -9.54 -22.31
CA PRO A 186 -7.54 -8.20 -22.02
C PRO A 186 -7.41 -7.85 -20.53
N LEU A 187 -6.99 -6.63 -20.25
CA LEU A 187 -6.93 -6.06 -18.93
C LEU A 187 -8.31 -5.54 -18.52
N LYS A 188 -8.72 -5.83 -17.30
CA LYS A 188 -10.07 -5.50 -16.83
C LYS A 188 -10.17 -4.17 -16.07
N ASN A 189 -9.08 -3.73 -15.45
CA ASN A 189 -9.11 -2.56 -14.58
C ASN A 189 -7.82 -1.75 -14.77
N ALA A 190 -7.98 -0.44 -15.02
CA ALA A 190 -6.88 0.47 -15.31
C ALA A 190 -5.87 0.60 -14.14
N ARG A 191 -6.34 0.66 -12.89
CA ARG A 191 -5.48 0.69 -11.70
C ARG A 191 -4.61 -0.56 -11.59
N ASN A 192 -5.24 -1.75 -11.69
CA ASN A 192 -4.51 -3.02 -11.62
C ASN A 192 -3.55 -3.19 -12.80
N ALA A 193 -3.92 -2.68 -13.97
CA ALA A 193 -3.08 -2.66 -15.16
C ALA A 193 -1.82 -1.80 -14.96
N ALA A 194 -1.96 -0.60 -14.39
CA ALA A 194 -0.85 0.27 -14.06
C ALA A 194 0.06 -0.36 -12.99
N ALA A 195 -0.53 -0.86 -11.89
CA ALA A 195 0.21 -1.50 -10.80
C ALA A 195 0.98 -2.74 -11.26
N GLY A 196 0.35 -3.59 -12.07
CA GLY A 196 0.97 -4.80 -12.63
C GLY A 196 2.08 -4.49 -13.64
N ALA A 197 1.96 -3.39 -14.38
CA ALA A 197 2.99 -2.95 -15.31
C ALA A 197 4.24 -2.40 -14.58
N LEU A 198 4.05 -1.51 -13.61
CA LEU A 198 5.17 -0.93 -12.84
C LEU A 198 5.92 -1.97 -12.00
N ARG A 199 5.24 -3.03 -11.58
CA ARG A 199 5.81 -4.15 -10.83
C ARG A 199 6.25 -5.32 -11.72
N ASN A 200 6.35 -5.10 -13.03
CA ASN A 200 6.90 -6.09 -13.93
C ASN A 200 8.40 -5.92 -14.04
N LEU A 201 9.14 -7.03 -13.94
CA LEU A 201 10.60 -7.03 -14.05
C LEU A 201 11.10 -6.66 -15.45
N ASP A 202 10.26 -6.80 -16.46
CA ASP A 202 10.54 -6.39 -17.84
C ASP A 202 9.96 -4.98 -18.11
N PRO A 203 10.80 -3.94 -18.26
CA PRO A 203 10.36 -2.59 -18.58
C PRO A 203 9.61 -2.47 -19.91
N ALA A 204 9.83 -3.39 -20.86
CA ALA A 204 9.10 -3.39 -22.12
C ALA A 204 7.61 -3.64 -21.92
N VAL A 205 7.22 -4.42 -20.90
CA VAL A 205 5.82 -4.59 -20.51
C VAL A 205 5.24 -3.28 -20.02
N THR A 206 5.98 -2.51 -19.21
CA THR A 206 5.55 -1.18 -18.75
C THR A 206 5.36 -0.23 -19.93
N ALA A 207 6.34 -0.18 -20.85
CA ALA A 207 6.27 0.65 -22.06
C ALA A 207 5.04 0.34 -22.91
N SER A 208 4.71 -0.95 -23.10
CA SER A 208 3.56 -1.39 -23.89
C SER A 208 2.20 -0.97 -23.34
N ARG A 209 2.13 -0.57 -22.06
CA ARG A 209 0.88 -0.17 -21.39
C ARG A 209 0.56 1.31 -21.55
N HIS A 210 1.48 2.11 -22.08
CA HIS A 210 1.32 3.57 -22.25
C HIS A 210 0.80 4.25 -20.99
N LEU A 211 1.51 4.04 -19.88
CA LEU A 211 1.14 4.62 -18.57
C LEU A 211 1.36 6.13 -18.56
N ASP A 212 0.61 6.79 -17.70
CA ASP A 212 0.68 8.22 -17.41
C ASP A 212 0.96 8.46 -15.93
N ALA A 213 1.39 9.67 -15.55
CA ALA A 213 1.62 10.03 -14.16
C ALA A 213 1.19 11.46 -13.87
N PHE A 214 0.52 11.67 -12.75
CA PHE A 214 0.17 12.98 -12.21
C PHE A 214 0.92 13.22 -10.91
N PHE A 215 1.55 14.38 -10.77
CA PHE A 215 2.37 14.73 -9.62
C PHE A 215 1.65 15.75 -8.74
N TYR A 216 1.67 15.55 -7.43
CA TYR A 216 0.83 16.30 -6.49
C TYR A 216 1.53 16.72 -5.21
N GLN A 217 2.78 16.28 -4.97
CA GLN A 217 3.51 16.58 -3.74
C GLN A 217 5.02 16.59 -4.00
N ILE A 218 5.72 17.50 -3.32
CA ILE A 218 7.18 17.49 -3.20
C ILE A 218 7.51 17.00 -1.80
N GLY A 219 8.33 15.96 -1.70
CA GLY A 219 8.81 15.39 -0.45
C GLY A 219 10.04 16.13 0.07
N THR A 220 11.01 16.36 -0.81
CA THR A 220 12.30 16.99 -0.48
C THR A 220 12.66 18.01 -1.55
N ILE A 221 13.01 19.22 -1.12
CA ILE A 221 13.54 20.31 -1.94
C ILE A 221 14.32 21.29 -1.06
N ASP A 222 15.45 21.78 -1.54
CA ASP A 222 16.21 22.82 -0.87
C ASP A 222 15.63 24.20 -1.21
N ASN A 223 15.31 25.01 -0.18
CA ASN A 223 14.80 26.38 -0.32
C ASN A 223 13.62 26.50 -1.31
N PRO A 224 12.44 25.93 -1.00
CA PRO A 224 11.29 25.95 -1.89
C PRO A 224 10.87 27.38 -2.24
N PRO A 225 10.69 27.72 -3.54
CA PRO A 225 10.29 29.07 -3.96
C PRO A 225 8.77 29.31 -3.84
N TYR A 226 8.07 28.51 -3.07
CA TYR A 226 6.61 28.54 -2.89
C TYR A 226 6.25 28.27 -1.43
N THR A 227 5.07 28.76 -1.00
CA THR A 227 4.56 28.62 0.37
C THR A 227 3.19 27.93 0.43
N THR A 228 2.56 27.71 -0.71
CA THR A 228 1.21 27.15 -0.81
C THR A 228 1.15 25.94 -1.73
N GLN A 229 0.08 25.13 -1.63
CA GLN A 229 -0.18 24.01 -2.54
C GLN A 229 -0.21 24.46 -4.00
N GLN A 230 -0.91 25.57 -4.32
CA GLN A 230 -0.95 26.11 -5.68
C GLN A 230 0.47 26.45 -6.17
N GLY A 231 1.25 27.17 -5.37
CA GLY A 231 2.63 27.53 -5.75
C GLY A 231 3.52 26.31 -5.97
N MET A 232 3.34 25.23 -5.17
CA MET A 232 4.04 23.97 -5.36
C MET A 232 3.65 23.29 -6.68
N LEU A 233 2.36 23.27 -7.03
CA LEU A 233 1.91 22.71 -8.31
C LEU A 233 2.39 23.56 -9.51
N ASP A 234 2.46 24.86 -9.36
CA ASP A 234 2.99 25.76 -10.40
C ASP A 234 4.50 25.54 -10.60
N PHE A 235 5.25 25.33 -9.50
CA PHE A 235 6.65 24.93 -9.58
C PHE A 235 6.82 23.57 -10.27
N LEU A 236 5.99 22.59 -9.97
CA LEU A 236 6.01 21.29 -10.66
C LEU A 236 5.74 21.46 -12.17
N ARG A 237 4.74 22.24 -12.57
CA ARG A 237 4.47 22.55 -14.00
C ARG A 237 5.67 23.19 -14.69
N ALA A 238 6.27 24.19 -14.04
CA ALA A 238 7.46 24.89 -14.57
C ALA A 238 8.66 23.95 -14.75
N ASN A 239 8.70 22.84 -14.01
CA ASN A 239 9.72 21.80 -14.13
C ASN A 239 9.29 20.62 -15.03
N GLY A 240 8.20 20.75 -15.79
CA GLY A 240 7.76 19.74 -16.77
C GLY A 240 7.04 18.55 -16.18
N PHE A 241 6.47 18.65 -14.99
CA PHE A 241 5.64 17.62 -14.40
C PHE A 241 4.16 17.82 -14.75
N GLN A 242 3.47 16.75 -15.11
CA GLN A 242 2.03 16.76 -15.25
C GLN A 242 1.39 16.78 -13.85
N VAL A 243 0.58 17.80 -13.58
CA VAL A 243 -0.14 17.94 -12.31
C VAL A 243 -1.65 17.79 -12.51
N SER A 244 -2.41 17.70 -11.42
CA SER A 244 -3.88 17.68 -11.49
C SER A 244 -4.42 18.81 -12.37
N PRO A 245 -5.32 18.52 -13.32
CA PRO A 245 -5.98 19.55 -14.10
C PRO A 245 -6.99 20.38 -13.29
N TYR A 246 -7.43 19.87 -12.14
CA TYR A 246 -8.34 20.52 -11.23
C TYR A 246 -7.68 20.83 -9.88
N LEU A 247 -7.87 22.04 -9.40
CA LEU A 247 -7.52 22.49 -8.06
C LEU A 247 -8.58 23.50 -7.58
N GLY A 248 -9.46 23.07 -6.67
CA GLY A 248 -10.39 23.96 -5.96
C GLY A 248 -9.67 24.66 -4.82
N GLN A 249 -9.89 25.97 -4.66
CA GLN A 249 -9.42 26.75 -3.51
C GLN A 249 -10.63 27.14 -2.66
N CYS A 250 -10.64 26.76 -1.40
CA CYS A 250 -11.79 26.86 -0.50
C CYS A 250 -11.40 27.51 0.83
N ARG A 251 -12.33 28.27 1.42
CA ARG A 251 -12.22 28.84 2.76
C ARG A 251 -13.36 28.40 3.69
N SER A 252 -14.34 27.70 3.17
CA SER A 252 -15.50 27.22 3.93
C SER A 252 -15.84 25.79 3.56
N ILE A 253 -16.54 25.12 4.46
CA ILE A 253 -17.07 23.77 4.22
C ILE A 253 -18.00 23.74 2.99
N ARG A 254 -18.79 24.80 2.77
CA ARG A 254 -19.70 24.87 1.63
C ARG A 254 -18.93 24.91 0.30
N GLU A 255 -17.85 25.67 0.21
CA GLU A 255 -17.01 25.70 -0.99
C GLU A 255 -16.33 24.33 -1.23
N ILE A 256 -15.91 23.65 -0.15
CA ILE A 256 -15.37 22.28 -0.24
C ILE A 256 -16.45 21.32 -0.77
N GLU A 257 -17.67 21.40 -0.26
CA GLU A 257 -18.81 20.59 -0.69
C GLU A 257 -19.15 20.85 -2.17
N ASP A 258 -19.18 22.11 -2.59
CA ASP A 258 -19.38 22.48 -4.01
C ASP A 258 -18.28 21.88 -4.91
N CYS A 259 -17.03 21.89 -4.47
CA CYS A 259 -15.93 21.24 -5.20
C CYS A 259 -16.09 19.70 -5.26
N ILE A 260 -16.51 19.06 -4.16
CA ILE A 260 -16.75 17.62 -4.12
C ILE A 260 -17.85 17.24 -5.11
N HIS A 261 -18.98 17.94 -5.10
CA HIS A 261 -20.10 17.70 -6.02
C HIS A 261 -19.68 17.90 -7.47
N HIS A 262 -18.97 18.98 -7.78
CA HIS A 262 -18.46 19.22 -9.13
C HIS A 262 -17.60 18.06 -9.65
N ILE A 263 -16.65 17.59 -8.82
CA ILE A 263 -15.77 16.48 -9.20
C ILE A 263 -16.55 15.16 -9.33
N GLU A 264 -17.56 14.94 -8.49
CA GLU A 264 -18.40 13.75 -8.54
C GLU A 264 -19.22 13.70 -9.84
N GLU A 265 -19.79 14.82 -10.26
CA GLU A 265 -20.50 14.95 -11.54
C GLU A 265 -19.59 14.73 -12.75
N GLU A 266 -18.37 15.27 -12.70
CA GLU A 266 -17.38 15.17 -13.79
C GLU A 266 -16.71 13.78 -13.86
N ARG A 267 -16.73 13.01 -12.79
CA ARG A 267 -16.01 11.72 -12.62
C ARG A 267 -16.20 10.77 -13.80
N SER A 268 -17.43 10.66 -14.33
CA SER A 268 -17.74 9.73 -15.42
C SER A 268 -17.21 10.17 -16.79
N SER A 269 -16.84 11.44 -16.95
CA SER A 269 -16.29 12.02 -18.19
C SER A 269 -14.75 11.99 -18.25
N LEU A 270 -14.09 11.70 -17.13
CA LEU A 270 -12.64 11.67 -17.05
C LEU A 270 -12.06 10.44 -17.78
N ASP A 271 -10.98 10.64 -18.51
CA ASP A 271 -10.22 9.55 -19.16
C ASP A 271 -9.28 8.80 -18.18
N PHE A 272 -9.51 8.94 -16.89
CA PHE A 272 -8.77 8.25 -15.82
C PHE A 272 -9.67 8.04 -14.59
N LEU A 273 -9.28 7.07 -13.74
CA LEU A 273 -10.05 6.76 -12.55
C LEU A 273 -9.64 7.63 -11.36
N ILE A 274 -10.65 8.09 -10.61
CA ILE A 274 -10.51 8.73 -9.30
C ILE A 274 -11.41 8.00 -8.29
N ASP A 275 -10.94 7.85 -7.05
CA ASP A 275 -11.68 7.18 -5.97
C ASP A 275 -12.18 8.17 -4.89
N GLY A 276 -12.10 9.46 -5.17
CA GLY A 276 -12.52 10.54 -4.30
C GLY A 276 -11.79 11.84 -4.58
N VAL A 277 -11.70 12.69 -3.58
CA VAL A 277 -10.94 13.93 -3.59
C VAL A 277 -9.98 14.00 -2.41
N LEU A 278 -8.91 14.78 -2.54
CA LEU A 278 -8.01 15.12 -1.45
C LEU A 278 -8.28 16.56 -1.03
N ILE A 279 -8.54 16.76 0.26
CA ILE A 279 -8.70 18.07 0.88
C ILE A 279 -7.45 18.31 1.72
N LYS A 280 -6.76 19.43 1.47
CA LYS A 280 -5.48 19.75 2.12
C LYS A 280 -5.50 21.20 2.61
N VAL A 281 -4.89 21.49 3.75
CA VAL A 281 -4.56 22.86 4.14
C VAL A 281 -3.61 23.44 3.11
N SER A 282 -3.85 24.64 2.58
CA SER A 282 -3.08 25.22 1.47
C SER A 282 -1.67 25.65 1.88
N ASP A 283 -1.54 26.33 3.02
CA ASP A 283 -0.28 26.87 3.52
C ASP A 283 0.66 25.78 4.03
N LEU A 284 1.90 25.74 3.52
CA LEU A 284 2.87 24.69 3.82
C LEU A 284 3.48 24.86 5.22
N SER A 285 3.66 26.08 5.71
CA SER A 285 4.18 26.32 7.05
C SER A 285 3.20 25.85 8.13
N THR A 286 1.92 26.05 7.88
CA THR A 286 0.83 25.52 8.71
C THR A 286 0.82 23.99 8.71
N ARG A 287 1.08 23.34 7.57
CA ARG A 287 1.19 21.87 7.50
C ARG A 287 2.33 21.34 8.35
N GLU A 288 3.50 21.97 8.31
CA GLU A 288 4.65 21.58 9.12
C GLU A 288 4.34 21.68 10.61
N MET A 289 3.68 22.76 11.02
CA MET A 289 3.25 22.95 12.41
C MET A 289 2.24 21.88 12.86
N MET A 290 1.28 21.51 12.02
CA MET A 290 0.28 20.48 12.32
C MET A 290 0.88 19.08 12.38
N GLY A 291 1.91 18.82 11.59
CA GLY A 291 2.65 17.55 11.55
C GLY A 291 1.82 16.35 11.12
N TYR A 292 2.20 15.18 11.65
CA TYR A 292 1.73 13.88 11.22
C TYR A 292 1.30 13.02 12.42
N THR A 293 0.45 12.04 12.15
CA THR A 293 0.24 10.88 13.03
C THR A 293 1.22 9.76 12.63
N ASP A 294 1.13 8.58 13.23
CA ASP A 294 1.92 7.42 12.80
C ASP A 294 1.57 6.93 11.38
N ARG A 295 0.41 7.30 10.83
CA ARG A 295 -0.12 6.76 9.58
C ARG A 295 -0.38 7.79 8.50
N PHE A 296 -0.75 9.01 8.87
CA PHE A 296 -1.20 10.04 7.92
C PHE A 296 -0.92 11.47 8.42
N PRO A 297 -0.83 12.44 7.48
CA PRO A 297 -0.71 13.84 7.81
C PRO A 297 -1.99 14.36 8.48
N ARG A 298 -1.86 15.28 9.45
CA ARG A 298 -3.03 15.90 10.10
C ARG A 298 -3.69 16.97 9.24
N TRP A 299 -2.95 17.51 8.29
CA TRP A 299 -3.33 18.61 7.40
C TRP A 299 -4.00 18.19 6.10
N ALA A 300 -4.24 16.89 5.91
CA ALA A 300 -4.92 16.36 4.72
C ALA A 300 -5.91 15.25 5.09
N ILE A 301 -7.01 15.20 4.34
CA ILE A 301 -8.00 14.13 4.42
C ILE A 301 -8.46 13.75 3.02
N ALA A 302 -8.73 12.46 2.80
CA ALA A 302 -9.34 11.95 1.59
C ALA A 302 -10.85 11.80 1.81
N PHE A 303 -11.65 12.56 1.07
CA PHE A 303 -13.09 12.30 0.97
C PHE A 303 -13.29 11.26 -0.13
N LYS A 304 -13.86 10.12 0.24
CA LYS A 304 -14.15 9.05 -0.71
C LYS A 304 -15.59 9.12 -1.17
N PHE A 305 -15.77 9.06 -2.48
CA PHE A 305 -17.11 8.97 -3.05
C PHE A 305 -17.83 7.72 -2.55
N GLU A 306 -19.16 7.78 -2.58
CA GLU A 306 -19.95 6.61 -2.26
C GLU A 306 -19.54 5.44 -3.17
N ALA A 307 -19.40 4.28 -2.57
CA ALA A 307 -19.10 3.07 -3.30
C ALA A 307 -20.29 2.72 -4.21
N GLU A 308 -20.00 2.31 -5.43
CA GLU A 308 -21.04 1.83 -6.33
C GLU A 308 -21.78 0.66 -5.69
N GLU A 309 -23.11 0.75 -5.66
CA GLU A 309 -23.98 -0.31 -5.21
C GLU A 309 -24.74 -0.90 -6.40
N THR A 310 -24.83 -2.20 -6.43
CA THR A 310 -25.62 -2.93 -7.41
C THR A 310 -26.29 -4.13 -6.75
N THR A 311 -27.06 -4.89 -7.49
CA THR A 311 -27.74 -6.06 -6.94
C THR A 311 -27.19 -7.36 -7.54
N THR A 312 -27.18 -8.41 -6.73
CA THR A 312 -26.84 -9.77 -7.15
C THR A 312 -27.63 -10.79 -6.35
N VAL A 313 -27.49 -12.08 -6.67
CA VAL A 313 -28.17 -13.16 -5.94
C VAL A 313 -27.14 -14.00 -5.20
N ILE A 314 -27.39 -14.29 -3.92
CA ILE A 314 -26.55 -15.22 -3.14
C ILE A 314 -26.85 -16.66 -3.60
N ARG A 315 -25.83 -17.36 -4.07
CA ARG A 315 -25.94 -18.75 -4.54
C ARG A 315 -25.54 -19.77 -3.48
N ASP A 316 -24.59 -19.39 -2.62
CA ASP A 316 -24.07 -20.25 -1.54
C ASP A 316 -23.37 -19.40 -0.49
N VAL A 317 -23.13 -19.96 0.70
CA VAL A 317 -22.38 -19.33 1.78
C VAL A 317 -21.35 -20.31 2.36
N THR A 318 -20.08 -19.90 2.35
CA THR A 318 -18.99 -20.63 3.01
C THR A 318 -18.55 -19.92 4.27
N TRP A 319 -17.92 -20.64 5.19
CA TRP A 319 -17.41 -20.10 6.44
C TRP A 319 -15.89 -20.26 6.50
N ASP A 320 -15.18 -19.17 6.31
CA ASP A 320 -13.73 -19.14 6.33
C ASP A 320 -13.21 -18.98 7.77
N VAL A 321 -12.22 -19.79 8.14
CA VAL A 321 -11.61 -19.76 9.48
C VAL A 321 -10.34 -18.93 9.44
N GLY A 322 -10.36 -17.80 10.14
CA GLY A 322 -9.21 -16.90 10.25
C GLY A 322 -8.15 -17.35 11.27
N ARG A 323 -7.04 -16.64 11.33
CA ARG A 323 -5.88 -16.90 12.19
C ARG A 323 -6.23 -17.07 13.69
N THR A 324 -7.18 -16.30 14.17
CA THR A 324 -7.63 -16.32 15.58
C THR A 324 -8.76 -17.32 15.84
N GLY A 325 -9.11 -18.15 14.86
CA GLY A 325 -10.24 -19.07 14.92
C GLY A 325 -11.59 -18.41 14.63
N LYS A 326 -11.65 -17.09 14.40
CA LYS A 326 -12.87 -16.38 14.02
C LYS A 326 -13.38 -16.89 12.68
N LEU A 327 -14.64 -17.28 12.61
CA LEU A 327 -15.32 -17.65 11.38
C LEU A 327 -15.90 -16.40 10.70
N THR A 328 -15.58 -16.24 9.43
CA THR A 328 -16.11 -15.17 8.58
C THR A 328 -16.98 -15.79 7.49
N PRO A 329 -18.28 -15.47 7.43
CA PRO A 329 -19.15 -15.94 6.36
C PRO A 329 -18.85 -15.19 5.06
N VAL A 330 -18.74 -15.94 3.96
CA VAL A 330 -18.49 -15.43 2.62
C VAL A 330 -19.60 -15.90 1.70
N ALA A 331 -20.36 -14.96 1.15
CA ALA A 331 -21.37 -15.20 0.14
C ALA A 331 -20.71 -15.47 -1.21
N HIS A 332 -21.09 -16.56 -1.86
CA HIS A 332 -20.85 -16.81 -3.28
C HIS A 332 -22.04 -16.25 -4.04
N VAL A 333 -21.80 -15.27 -4.89
CA VAL A 333 -22.87 -14.54 -5.57
C VAL A 333 -22.85 -14.78 -7.08
N GLU A 334 -23.96 -14.51 -7.76
CA GLU A 334 -23.94 -14.39 -9.20
C GLU A 334 -22.90 -13.36 -9.62
N PRO A 335 -22.14 -13.62 -10.70
CA PRO A 335 -21.11 -12.69 -11.15
C PRO A 335 -21.71 -11.32 -11.45
N VAL A 336 -21.19 -10.30 -10.82
CA VAL A 336 -21.58 -8.92 -11.02
C VAL A 336 -20.34 -8.08 -11.30
N ASP A 337 -20.44 -7.13 -12.22
CA ASP A 337 -19.34 -6.26 -12.62
C ASP A 337 -19.34 -4.96 -11.83
N PHE A 338 -18.15 -4.56 -11.35
CA PHE A 338 -17.86 -3.27 -10.75
C PHE A 338 -16.66 -2.65 -11.46
N TYR A 339 -16.87 -1.67 -12.33
CA TYR A 339 -15.80 -0.99 -13.07
C TYR A 339 -14.78 -1.96 -13.70
N GLY A 340 -15.28 -2.96 -14.43
CA GLY A 340 -14.45 -3.96 -15.09
C GLY A 340 -13.88 -5.05 -14.17
N VAL A 341 -14.27 -5.08 -12.89
CA VAL A 341 -13.91 -6.17 -11.96
C VAL A 341 -15.12 -7.05 -11.69
N THR A 342 -15.09 -8.29 -12.17
CA THR A 342 -16.16 -9.25 -11.92
C THR A 342 -16.06 -9.80 -10.50
N VAL A 343 -17.04 -9.49 -9.67
CA VAL A 343 -17.18 -9.98 -8.30
C VAL A 343 -18.01 -11.26 -8.27
N ARG A 344 -17.51 -12.28 -7.57
CA ARG A 344 -18.16 -13.59 -7.37
C ARG A 344 -18.29 -13.97 -5.91
N LYS A 345 -17.59 -13.25 -5.02
CA LYS A 345 -17.58 -13.48 -3.57
C LYS A 345 -17.67 -12.15 -2.84
N ALA A 346 -18.47 -12.12 -1.78
CA ALA A 346 -18.60 -10.93 -0.94
C ALA A 346 -18.64 -11.33 0.54
N THR A 347 -18.12 -10.48 1.42
CA THR A 347 -18.20 -10.74 2.85
C THR A 347 -19.61 -10.50 3.38
N LEU A 348 -20.01 -11.36 4.31
CA LEU A 348 -21.20 -11.18 5.17
C LEU A 348 -20.78 -10.70 6.58
N ASN A 349 -19.51 -10.35 6.77
CA ASN A 349 -18.88 -9.85 7.98
C ASN A 349 -18.91 -10.82 9.17
N ASN A 350 -20.08 -11.16 9.69
CA ASN A 350 -20.26 -12.04 10.84
C ASN A 350 -21.71 -12.56 10.94
N TRP A 351 -21.94 -13.49 11.86
CA TRP A 351 -23.27 -14.09 12.07
C TRP A 351 -24.34 -13.06 12.47
N GLY A 352 -24.01 -12.12 13.36
CA GLY A 352 -24.94 -11.05 13.75
C GLY A 352 -25.35 -10.16 12.59
N ASP A 353 -24.44 -9.92 11.62
CA ASP A 353 -24.74 -9.16 10.40
C ASP A 353 -25.72 -9.90 9.48
N ILE A 354 -25.54 -11.21 9.31
CA ILE A 354 -26.48 -12.04 8.54
C ILE A 354 -27.89 -11.90 9.09
N GLN A 355 -28.04 -11.99 10.42
CA GLN A 355 -29.33 -11.85 11.09
C GLN A 355 -29.92 -10.45 10.93
N ARG A 356 -29.10 -9.40 11.13
CA ARG A 356 -29.53 -8.00 11.01
C ARG A 356 -29.94 -7.64 9.58
N LYS A 357 -29.17 -8.09 8.59
CA LYS A 357 -29.38 -7.81 7.16
C LYS A 357 -30.44 -8.72 6.54
N ARG A 358 -30.94 -9.73 7.27
CA ARG A 358 -31.97 -10.69 6.84
C ARG A 358 -31.70 -11.35 5.50
N VAL A 359 -30.43 -11.67 5.25
CA VAL A 359 -30.00 -12.28 3.98
C VAL A 359 -30.13 -13.80 4.02
N ALA A 360 -30.44 -14.38 2.87
CA ALA A 360 -30.65 -15.82 2.68
C ALA A 360 -29.98 -16.31 1.39
N ILE A 361 -29.80 -17.61 1.24
CA ILE A 361 -29.38 -18.23 -0.02
C ILE A 361 -30.58 -18.16 -0.98
N GLY A 362 -30.34 -17.72 -2.22
CA GLY A 362 -31.37 -17.43 -3.20
C GLY A 362 -31.85 -15.97 -3.18
N ALA A 363 -31.60 -15.24 -2.10
CA ALA A 363 -31.99 -13.84 -1.96
C ALA A 363 -31.28 -12.91 -2.93
N ARG A 364 -32.02 -11.94 -3.48
CA ARG A 364 -31.45 -10.78 -4.17
C ARG A 364 -30.97 -9.78 -3.11
N VAL A 365 -29.73 -9.36 -3.21
CA VAL A 365 -29.06 -8.53 -2.20
C VAL A 365 -28.37 -7.33 -2.83
N TRP A 366 -28.30 -6.24 -2.09
CA TRP A 366 -27.43 -5.13 -2.39
C TRP A 366 -25.99 -5.51 -2.08
N ILE A 367 -25.08 -5.25 -3.02
CA ILE A 367 -23.65 -5.47 -2.91
C ILE A 367 -22.91 -4.20 -3.27
N ARG A 368 -21.88 -3.87 -2.50
CA ARG A 368 -20.93 -2.77 -2.79
C ARG A 368 -19.48 -3.22 -2.63
N ARG A 369 -18.57 -2.47 -3.19
CA ARG A 369 -17.14 -2.63 -2.90
C ARG A 369 -16.72 -1.66 -1.81
N SER A 370 -16.62 -2.16 -0.58
CA SER A 370 -16.16 -1.34 0.56
C SER A 370 -14.72 -0.89 0.33
N ASN A 371 -14.49 0.43 0.40
CA ASN A 371 -13.21 1.10 0.09
C ASN A 371 -12.65 0.73 -1.30
N ASP A 372 -13.51 0.48 -2.28
CA ASP A 372 -13.20 0.07 -3.65
C ASP A 372 -12.37 -1.23 -3.78
N VAL A 373 -12.27 -2.02 -2.71
CA VAL A 373 -11.45 -3.25 -2.66
C VAL A 373 -12.23 -4.49 -2.26
N ILE A 374 -12.94 -4.48 -1.12
CA ILE A 374 -13.59 -5.67 -0.55
C ILE A 374 -15.07 -5.64 -0.86
N PRO A 375 -15.60 -6.62 -1.63
CA PRO A 375 -17.03 -6.75 -1.84
C PRO A 375 -17.76 -7.11 -0.54
N GLU A 376 -18.85 -6.39 -0.23
CA GLU A 376 -19.65 -6.56 0.96
C GLU A 376 -21.14 -6.61 0.61
N ILE A 377 -21.87 -7.54 1.23
CA ILE A 377 -23.31 -7.59 1.16
C ILE A 377 -23.91 -6.57 2.13
N MET A 378 -24.75 -5.67 1.61
CA MET A 378 -25.34 -4.58 2.36
C MET A 378 -26.67 -4.97 3.02
N GLY A 379 -27.47 -5.80 2.36
CA GLY A 379 -28.77 -6.24 2.83
C GLY A 379 -29.62 -6.84 1.73
N HIS A 380 -30.80 -7.29 2.10
CA HIS A 380 -31.80 -7.83 1.20
C HIS A 380 -32.41 -6.72 0.32
N VAL A 381 -32.77 -7.03 -0.91
CA VAL A 381 -33.49 -6.12 -1.82
C VAL A 381 -34.99 -6.40 -1.70
N GLY A 382 -35.73 -5.50 -1.07
CA GLY A 382 -37.17 -5.69 -0.83
C GLY A 382 -37.47 -6.71 0.27
N ASP A 383 -38.63 -7.35 0.19
CA ASP A 383 -39.06 -8.40 1.10
C ASP A 383 -38.60 -9.77 0.61
N SER A 384 -38.48 -10.75 1.54
CA SER A 384 -38.08 -12.13 1.22
C SER A 384 -39.07 -12.78 0.24
N GLU A 385 -38.50 -13.45 -0.77
CA GLU A 385 -39.28 -14.10 -1.83
C GLU A 385 -39.38 -15.63 -1.58
N GLU A 386 -40.38 -16.25 -2.24
CA GLU A 386 -40.57 -17.71 -2.21
C GLU A 386 -39.36 -18.40 -2.85
N GLY A 387 -38.76 -19.39 -2.17
CA GLY A 387 -37.58 -20.14 -2.65
C GLY A 387 -36.28 -19.73 -1.97
N GLU A 388 -36.27 -18.72 -1.12
CA GLU A 388 -35.10 -18.37 -0.32
C GLU A 388 -34.87 -19.38 0.82
N THR A 389 -33.60 -19.75 1.03
CA THR A 389 -33.20 -20.67 2.10
C THR A 389 -32.40 -19.94 3.17
N PRO A 390 -32.80 -19.99 4.46
CA PRO A 390 -32.05 -19.35 5.53
C PRO A 390 -30.60 -19.85 5.58
N ILE A 391 -29.65 -18.92 5.79
CA ILE A 391 -28.25 -19.27 6.05
C ILE A 391 -28.17 -19.91 7.44
N VAL A 392 -27.63 -21.12 7.50
CA VAL A 392 -27.50 -21.88 8.74
C VAL A 392 -26.15 -21.60 9.39
N ARG A 393 -26.19 -21.33 10.70
CA ARG A 393 -24.98 -21.21 11.50
C ARG A 393 -24.33 -22.58 11.68
N PRO A 394 -23.03 -22.74 11.40
CA PRO A 394 -22.35 -24.01 11.67
C PRO A 394 -22.24 -24.25 13.19
N GLU A 395 -22.46 -25.48 13.63
CA GLU A 395 -22.25 -25.90 15.01
C GLU A 395 -20.83 -26.40 15.27
N VAL A 396 -20.20 -26.90 14.23
CA VAL A 396 -18.82 -27.39 14.23
C VAL A 396 -17.95 -26.69 13.20
N CYS A 397 -16.69 -26.61 13.46
CA CYS A 397 -15.71 -25.99 12.57
C CYS A 397 -15.67 -26.73 11.22
N PRO A 398 -15.87 -26.04 10.08
CA PRO A 398 -15.86 -26.68 8.77
C PRO A 398 -14.48 -27.25 8.39
N ALA A 399 -13.42 -26.80 9.06
CA ALA A 399 -12.06 -27.24 8.76
C ALA A 399 -11.55 -28.38 9.66
N CYS A 400 -11.96 -28.44 10.92
CA CYS A 400 -11.40 -29.42 11.87
C CYS A 400 -12.46 -30.20 12.68
N GLY A 401 -13.76 -29.91 12.52
CA GLY A 401 -14.85 -30.58 13.24
C GLY A 401 -15.02 -30.20 14.72
N GLU A 402 -14.17 -29.31 15.26
CA GLU A 402 -14.27 -28.87 16.66
C GLU A 402 -15.55 -28.07 16.90
N LYS A 403 -16.14 -28.23 18.08
CA LYS A 403 -17.33 -27.47 18.46
C LYS A 403 -17.04 -25.97 18.48
N LEU A 404 -17.92 -25.21 17.84
CA LEU A 404 -17.79 -23.75 17.76
C LEU A 404 -18.39 -23.07 19.00
N ILE A 405 -17.81 -21.93 19.37
CA ILE A 405 -18.33 -21.07 20.42
C ILE A 405 -18.74 -19.72 19.85
N GLU A 406 -19.76 -19.12 20.43
CA GLU A 406 -20.23 -17.80 20.10
C GLU A 406 -19.71 -16.77 21.11
N ARG A 407 -19.20 -15.64 20.63
CA ARG A 407 -18.79 -14.49 21.43
C ARG A 407 -19.29 -13.21 20.78
N GLY A 408 -20.39 -12.67 21.31
CA GLY A 408 -21.09 -11.54 20.71
C GLY A 408 -21.61 -11.88 19.30
N ALA A 409 -21.33 -11.04 18.32
CA ALA A 409 -21.75 -11.23 16.93
C ALA A 409 -20.91 -12.25 16.14
N HIS A 410 -19.88 -12.86 16.77
CA HIS A 410 -18.88 -13.69 16.09
C HIS A 410 -18.87 -15.13 16.59
N ILE A 411 -18.47 -16.03 15.70
CA ILE A 411 -18.30 -17.47 15.97
C ILE A 411 -16.82 -17.81 15.91
N PHE A 412 -16.36 -18.68 16.81
CA PHE A 412 -14.94 -19.05 16.92
C PHE A 412 -14.74 -20.56 17.01
N CYS A 413 -13.72 -21.05 16.33
CA CYS A 413 -13.10 -22.35 16.53
C CYS A 413 -11.95 -22.21 17.54
N MET A 414 -12.05 -22.90 18.67
CA MET A 414 -11.04 -22.82 19.73
C MET A 414 -9.87 -23.79 19.57
N ASN A 415 -9.91 -24.65 18.55
CA ASN A 415 -8.82 -25.59 18.26
C ASN A 415 -7.63 -24.86 17.62
N ARG A 416 -6.78 -24.27 18.44
CA ARG A 416 -5.60 -23.53 17.96
C ARG A 416 -4.49 -24.45 17.44
N VAL A 417 -4.40 -25.68 17.91
CA VAL A 417 -3.27 -26.59 17.64
C VAL A 417 -3.39 -27.28 16.31
N SER A 418 -4.55 -27.89 16.03
CA SER A 418 -4.73 -28.77 14.87
C SER A 418 -5.71 -28.26 13.81
N CYS A 419 -6.29 -27.08 13.99
CA CYS A 419 -7.11 -26.48 12.94
C CYS A 419 -6.22 -25.92 11.83
N ARG A 420 -6.20 -26.60 10.68
CA ARG A 420 -5.33 -26.28 9.53
C ARG A 420 -5.33 -24.79 9.13
N PRO A 421 -6.48 -24.13 8.88
CA PRO A 421 -6.49 -22.71 8.52
C PRO A 421 -5.84 -21.81 9.58
N GLN A 422 -6.08 -22.09 10.88
CA GLN A 422 -5.47 -21.32 11.96
C GLN A 422 -3.95 -21.50 12.00
N ALA A 423 -3.45 -22.71 11.86
CA ALA A 423 -2.02 -23.01 11.86
C ALA A 423 -1.32 -22.37 10.65
N VAL A 424 -1.86 -22.56 9.45
CA VAL A 424 -1.33 -21.98 8.20
C VAL A 424 -1.29 -20.44 8.30
N ALA A 425 -2.37 -19.83 8.77
CA ALA A 425 -2.43 -18.37 8.91
C ALA A 425 -1.48 -17.83 9.99
N ARG A 426 -1.23 -18.58 11.08
CA ARG A 426 -0.21 -18.19 12.10
C ARG A 426 1.20 -18.25 11.54
N ILE A 427 1.54 -19.34 10.83
CA ILE A 427 2.84 -19.52 10.19
C ILE A 427 3.07 -18.40 9.15
N SER A 428 2.08 -18.12 8.32
CA SER A 428 2.15 -17.06 7.32
C SER A 428 2.27 -15.66 7.96
N HIS A 429 1.53 -15.41 9.05
CA HIS A 429 1.65 -14.16 9.80
C HIS A 429 3.04 -14.00 10.42
N PHE A 430 3.56 -15.04 11.06
CA PHE A 430 4.89 -15.06 11.65
C PHE A 430 5.97 -14.73 10.61
N ALA A 431 5.83 -15.27 9.40
CA ALA A 431 6.77 -15.06 8.31
C ALA A 431 6.60 -13.73 7.56
N SER A 432 5.51 -13.00 7.81
CA SER A 432 5.19 -11.78 7.06
C SER A 432 6.27 -10.70 7.20
N ARG A 433 6.31 -9.78 6.22
CA ARG A 433 7.28 -8.67 6.15
C ARG A 433 7.30 -7.80 7.41
N ASP A 434 6.14 -7.57 8.01
CA ASP A 434 6.02 -6.75 9.22
C ASP A 434 6.34 -7.54 10.51
N ALA A 435 6.60 -8.84 10.40
CA ALA A 435 6.95 -9.74 11.49
C ALA A 435 8.41 -10.18 11.36
N MET A 436 8.67 -11.47 11.06
CA MET A 436 10.02 -12.02 10.97
C MET A 436 10.64 -11.90 9.57
N ASP A 437 9.92 -11.35 8.60
CA ASP A 437 10.36 -11.09 7.21
C ASP A 437 11.04 -12.31 6.55
N ILE A 438 10.36 -13.46 6.58
CA ILE A 438 10.89 -14.71 6.00
C ILE A 438 10.47 -14.78 4.53
N GLU A 439 11.33 -14.31 3.64
CA GLU A 439 11.08 -14.32 2.21
C GLU A 439 10.86 -15.75 1.67
N GLY A 440 9.90 -15.88 0.74
CA GLY A 440 9.55 -17.18 0.13
C GLY A 440 8.56 -18.02 0.91
N LEU A 441 8.19 -17.62 2.14
CA LEU A 441 7.18 -18.29 2.96
C LEU A 441 5.81 -17.63 2.78
N SER A 442 5.16 -17.88 1.65
CA SER A 442 3.77 -17.48 1.38
C SER A 442 2.77 -18.37 2.12
N GLU A 443 1.49 -17.95 2.17
CA GLU A 443 0.41 -18.78 2.72
C GLU A 443 0.30 -20.14 2.01
N LYS A 444 0.53 -20.20 0.69
CA LYS A 444 0.60 -21.46 -0.07
C LYS A 444 1.75 -22.34 0.42
N THR A 445 2.93 -21.75 0.63
CA THR A 445 4.10 -22.47 1.17
C THR A 445 3.83 -22.96 2.60
N ALA A 446 3.24 -22.12 3.46
CA ALA A 446 2.83 -22.50 4.82
C ALA A 446 1.83 -23.66 4.80
N GLY A 447 0.88 -23.66 3.85
CA GLY A 447 -0.06 -24.78 3.63
C GLY A 447 0.65 -26.08 3.27
N GLN A 448 1.61 -26.05 2.35
CA GLN A 448 2.41 -27.24 1.99
C GLN A 448 3.23 -27.76 3.18
N LEU A 449 3.86 -26.87 3.94
CA LEU A 449 4.62 -27.23 5.14
C LEU A 449 3.72 -27.90 6.20
N TYR A 450 2.51 -27.37 6.39
CA TYR A 450 1.53 -27.98 7.28
C TYR A 450 1.13 -29.39 6.82
N ASP A 451 0.77 -29.53 5.54
CA ASP A 451 0.21 -30.78 5.00
C ASP A 451 1.26 -31.88 4.84
N GLN A 452 2.49 -31.52 4.40
CA GLN A 452 3.52 -32.50 4.01
C GLN A 452 4.59 -32.72 5.08
N MET A 453 4.90 -31.68 5.89
CA MET A 453 6.02 -31.68 6.85
C MET A 453 5.57 -31.64 8.30
N ASN A 454 4.25 -31.68 8.55
CA ASN A 454 3.69 -31.60 9.89
C ASN A 454 4.11 -30.33 10.68
N VAL A 455 4.37 -29.21 9.99
CA VAL A 455 4.65 -27.93 10.63
C VAL A 455 3.36 -27.39 11.24
N ARG A 456 3.31 -27.25 12.56
CA ARG A 456 2.10 -26.88 13.32
C ARG A 456 2.17 -25.47 13.91
N ASP A 457 3.37 -25.04 14.26
CA ASP A 457 3.61 -23.72 14.81
C ASP A 457 4.91 -23.09 14.23
N PRO A 458 5.15 -21.79 14.46
CA PRO A 458 6.32 -21.10 13.93
C PRO A 458 7.68 -21.70 14.36
N ALA A 459 7.78 -22.36 15.50
CA ALA A 459 9.04 -22.93 15.97
C ALA A 459 9.48 -24.13 15.11
N ASP A 460 8.51 -24.87 14.51
CA ASP A 460 8.81 -25.99 13.61
C ASP A 460 9.57 -25.53 12.35
N LEU A 461 9.41 -24.27 11.92
CA LEU A 461 10.09 -23.71 10.75
C LEU A 461 11.61 -23.81 10.84
N TYR A 462 12.16 -23.63 12.04
CA TYR A 462 13.61 -23.63 12.27
C TYR A 462 14.22 -25.04 12.40
N THR A 463 13.40 -26.09 12.29
CA THR A 463 13.85 -27.48 12.25
C THR A 463 13.86 -28.07 10.84
N LEU A 464 13.43 -27.31 9.83
CA LEU A 464 13.34 -27.76 8.46
C LEU A 464 14.71 -28.06 7.85
N THR A 465 14.85 -29.21 7.22
CA THR A 465 16.04 -29.58 6.47
C THR A 465 15.94 -29.18 4.99
N ARG A 466 17.07 -29.11 4.31
CA ARG A 466 17.11 -28.78 2.88
C ARG A 466 16.35 -29.81 2.03
N GLU A 467 16.49 -31.09 2.36
CA GLU A 467 15.79 -32.18 1.66
C GLU A 467 14.27 -32.05 1.78
N GLN A 468 13.79 -31.71 2.98
CA GLN A 468 12.36 -31.45 3.22
C GLN A 468 11.86 -30.28 2.38
N VAL A 469 12.57 -29.14 2.38
CA VAL A 469 12.17 -27.98 1.60
C VAL A 469 12.20 -28.24 0.09
N LEU A 470 13.18 -29.01 -0.41
CA LEU A 470 13.25 -29.41 -1.81
C LEU A 470 12.08 -30.32 -2.26
N SER A 471 11.46 -31.05 -1.34
CA SER A 471 10.32 -31.93 -1.67
C SER A 471 9.00 -31.17 -1.83
N LEU A 472 8.95 -29.87 -1.49
CA LEU A 472 7.74 -29.04 -1.67
C LEU A 472 7.49 -28.73 -3.15
N ASP A 473 6.22 -28.69 -3.53
CA ASP A 473 5.82 -28.38 -4.91
C ASP A 473 6.31 -26.99 -5.35
N GLY A 474 7.02 -26.97 -6.48
CA GLY A 474 7.56 -25.74 -7.06
C GLY A 474 8.82 -25.21 -6.37
N PHE A 475 9.46 -26.00 -5.49
CA PHE A 475 10.79 -25.70 -4.95
C PHE A 475 11.89 -26.41 -5.74
N LYS A 476 12.89 -25.65 -6.13
CA LYS A 476 14.18 -26.10 -6.69
C LYS A 476 15.28 -25.53 -5.82
N ASP A 477 16.53 -25.92 -6.07
CA ASP A 477 17.70 -25.56 -5.26
C ASP A 477 17.69 -24.08 -4.84
N LYS A 478 17.64 -23.14 -5.79
CA LYS A 478 17.67 -21.70 -5.51
C LYS A 478 16.55 -21.24 -4.57
N LYS A 479 15.32 -21.76 -4.75
CA LYS A 479 14.17 -21.36 -3.93
C LYS A 479 14.27 -21.96 -2.53
N ALA A 480 14.78 -23.19 -2.42
CA ALA A 480 15.00 -23.86 -1.14
C ALA A 480 16.12 -23.14 -0.35
N ASP A 481 17.23 -22.86 -1.00
CA ASP A 481 18.37 -22.16 -0.36
C ASP A 481 17.98 -20.74 0.08
N ASN A 482 17.18 -20.02 -0.71
CA ASN A 482 16.66 -18.70 -0.34
C ASN A 482 15.77 -18.77 0.91
N LEU A 483 14.84 -19.73 0.97
CA LEU A 483 13.96 -19.88 2.15
C LEU A 483 14.74 -20.23 3.40
N LEU A 484 15.71 -21.15 3.33
CA LEU A 484 16.54 -21.53 4.48
C LEU A 484 17.45 -20.35 4.92
N SER A 485 17.98 -19.60 3.97
CA SER A 485 18.77 -18.38 4.27
C SER A 485 17.90 -17.31 4.94
N ALA A 486 16.64 -17.13 4.49
CA ALA A 486 15.70 -16.20 5.11
C ALA A 486 15.33 -16.64 6.53
N LEU A 487 15.12 -17.94 6.77
CA LEU A 487 14.92 -18.49 8.12
C LEU A 487 16.12 -18.24 9.04
N GLU A 488 17.33 -18.45 8.55
CA GLU A 488 18.55 -18.19 9.34
C GLU A 488 18.70 -16.70 9.67
N LYS A 489 18.49 -15.82 8.67
CA LYS A 489 18.50 -14.36 8.87
C LYS A 489 17.47 -13.90 9.89
N SER A 490 16.27 -14.50 9.90
CA SER A 490 15.18 -14.12 10.81
C SER A 490 15.45 -14.46 12.28
N LYS A 491 16.46 -15.27 12.59
CA LYS A 491 16.83 -15.56 13.98
C LYS A 491 17.28 -14.30 14.76
N HIS A 492 17.86 -13.32 14.06
CA HIS A 492 18.22 -12.03 14.63
C HIS A 492 17.16 -11.00 14.27
N CYS A 493 16.28 -10.69 15.20
CA CYS A 493 15.13 -9.81 14.97
C CYS A 493 15.01 -8.74 16.06
N GLU A 494 14.31 -7.66 15.76
CA GLU A 494 13.93 -6.65 16.74
C GLU A 494 12.85 -7.21 17.68
N LEU A 495 12.86 -6.80 18.95
CA LEU A 495 11.88 -7.26 19.95
C LEU A 495 10.43 -6.95 19.53
N ASP A 496 10.19 -5.79 18.96
CA ASP A 496 8.84 -5.40 18.48
C ASP A 496 8.37 -6.25 17.30
N ALA A 497 9.27 -6.62 16.38
CA ALA A 497 8.97 -7.54 15.29
C ALA A 497 8.61 -8.93 15.84
N PHE A 498 9.37 -9.43 16.80
CA PHE A 498 9.09 -10.71 17.46
C PHE A 498 7.75 -10.70 18.20
N LEU A 499 7.45 -9.67 19.01
CA LEU A 499 6.19 -9.53 19.73
C LEU A 499 4.98 -9.50 18.78
N PHE A 500 5.13 -8.84 17.64
CA PHE A 500 4.11 -8.85 16.59
C PHE A 500 4.00 -10.23 15.93
N ALA A 501 5.13 -10.86 15.64
CA ALA A 501 5.21 -12.15 14.93
C ALA A 501 4.55 -13.29 15.69
N VAL A 502 4.72 -13.39 17.01
CA VAL A 502 4.11 -14.45 17.84
C VAL A 502 2.58 -14.35 17.90
N GLY A 503 2.02 -13.24 17.44
CA GLY A 503 0.59 -13.11 17.16
C GLY A 503 -0.29 -12.95 18.39
N ILE A 504 0.16 -12.16 19.36
CA ILE A 504 -0.64 -11.78 20.54
C ILE A 504 -1.94 -11.11 20.04
N PRO A 505 -3.14 -11.55 20.49
CA PRO A 505 -4.40 -10.96 20.06
C PRO A 505 -4.48 -9.45 20.39
N ASN A 506 -5.13 -8.68 19.52
CA ASN A 506 -5.33 -7.24 19.64
C ASN A 506 -4.04 -6.38 19.63
N ILE A 507 -2.87 -6.98 19.34
CA ILE A 507 -1.61 -6.26 19.20
C ILE A 507 -1.25 -6.07 17.74
N GLY A 508 -1.11 -4.79 17.35
CA GLY A 508 -0.56 -4.37 16.06
C GLY A 508 0.93 -4.00 16.17
N ARG A 509 1.55 -3.64 15.05
CA ARG A 509 2.97 -3.19 15.00
C ARG A 509 3.27 -2.04 15.95
N LYS A 510 2.36 -1.04 16.06
CA LYS A 510 2.53 0.09 16.98
C LYS A 510 2.62 -0.39 18.43
N THR A 511 1.60 -1.12 18.88
CA THR A 511 1.55 -1.62 20.27
C THR A 511 2.73 -2.53 20.60
N ALA A 512 3.16 -3.40 19.64
CA ALA A 512 4.34 -4.23 19.81
C ALA A 512 5.61 -3.38 20.01
N ARG A 513 5.76 -2.29 19.26
CA ARG A 513 6.87 -1.34 19.41
C ARG A 513 6.82 -0.59 20.74
N ASP A 514 5.64 -0.15 21.16
CA ASP A 514 5.46 0.57 22.42
C ASP A 514 5.79 -0.34 23.60
N LEU A 515 5.37 -1.61 23.57
CA LEU A 515 5.76 -2.65 24.54
C LEU A 515 7.29 -2.87 24.56
N ALA A 516 7.91 -3.04 23.39
CA ALA A 516 9.35 -3.23 23.29
C ALA A 516 10.13 -2.03 23.85
N ASN A 517 9.68 -0.81 23.58
CA ASN A 517 10.31 0.41 24.10
C ASN A 517 10.11 0.57 25.62
N ALA A 518 8.93 0.23 26.14
CA ALA A 518 8.61 0.39 27.57
C ALA A 518 9.33 -0.65 28.44
N PHE A 519 9.32 -1.91 28.03
CA PHE A 519 9.84 -3.02 28.83
C PHE A 519 11.28 -3.44 28.47
N GLY A 520 11.72 -3.20 27.25
CA GLY A 520 13.09 -3.42 26.77
C GLY A 520 13.45 -4.89 26.48
N THR A 521 12.88 -5.87 27.20
CA THR A 521 13.19 -7.30 27.05
C THR A 521 11.93 -8.14 26.95
N LEU A 522 12.03 -9.30 26.28
CA LEU A 522 10.92 -10.27 26.18
C LEU A 522 10.48 -10.77 27.56
N GLU A 523 11.43 -10.99 28.47
CA GLU A 523 11.16 -11.45 29.83
C GLU A 523 10.29 -10.44 30.59
N LYS A 524 10.61 -9.16 30.52
CA LYS A 524 9.81 -8.11 31.18
C LYS A 524 8.42 -7.99 30.59
N VAL A 525 8.28 -8.09 29.26
CA VAL A 525 6.96 -8.08 28.60
C VAL A 525 6.13 -9.29 29.03
N SER A 526 6.73 -10.48 29.09
CA SER A 526 6.01 -11.72 29.44
C SER A 526 5.56 -11.78 30.91
N ASN A 527 6.25 -11.05 31.78
CA ASN A 527 5.95 -10.97 33.22
C ASN A 527 5.19 -9.69 33.62
N ALA A 528 4.88 -8.81 32.67
CA ALA A 528 4.21 -7.55 32.95
C ALA A 528 2.79 -7.78 33.51
N THR A 529 2.47 -7.04 34.57
CA THR A 529 1.13 -7.05 35.16
C THR A 529 0.15 -6.24 34.33
N GLN A 530 -1.15 -6.54 34.46
CA GLN A 530 -2.19 -5.78 33.75
C GLN A 530 -2.12 -4.27 34.06
N ALA A 531 -1.81 -3.91 35.32
CA ALA A 531 -1.68 -2.52 35.75
C ALA A 531 -0.51 -1.80 35.06
N GLU A 532 0.65 -2.46 34.93
CA GLU A 532 1.81 -1.90 34.21
C GLU A 532 1.52 -1.74 32.70
N LEU A 533 0.77 -2.66 32.11
CA LEU A 533 0.40 -2.60 30.70
C LEU A 533 -0.59 -1.47 30.42
N VAL A 534 -1.62 -1.30 31.25
CA VAL A 534 -2.62 -0.21 31.12
C VAL A 534 -2.02 1.17 31.35
N ALA A 535 -0.89 1.26 32.06
CA ALA A 535 -0.16 2.52 32.26
C ALA A 535 0.52 3.04 30.97
N LEU A 536 0.59 2.23 29.91
CA LEU A 536 1.12 2.64 28.61
C LEU A 536 0.05 3.38 27.81
N ASP A 537 0.47 4.42 27.07
CA ASP A 537 -0.40 5.11 26.13
C ASP A 537 -0.95 4.12 25.09
N ASP A 538 -2.23 4.26 24.73
CA ASP A 538 -2.93 3.41 23.76
C ASP A 538 -3.10 1.91 24.15
N VAL A 539 -2.80 1.52 25.37
CA VAL A 539 -3.04 0.17 25.91
C VAL A 539 -4.21 0.18 26.89
N GLY A 540 -5.41 -0.13 26.41
CA GLY A 540 -6.59 -0.28 27.27
C GLY A 540 -6.69 -1.68 27.91
N ASP A 541 -7.67 -1.86 28.82
CA ASP A 541 -7.90 -3.11 29.56
C ASP A 541 -7.98 -4.35 28.67
N ILE A 542 -8.65 -4.27 27.51
CA ILE A 542 -8.79 -5.40 26.57
C ILE A 542 -7.45 -5.84 26.00
N VAL A 543 -6.60 -4.88 25.65
CA VAL A 543 -5.26 -5.17 25.09
C VAL A 543 -4.36 -5.73 26.17
N ALA A 544 -4.35 -5.12 27.36
CA ALA A 544 -3.58 -5.58 28.52
C ALA A 544 -3.99 -7.01 28.92
N GLN A 545 -5.29 -7.30 28.98
CA GLN A 545 -5.81 -8.65 29.23
C GLN A 545 -5.35 -9.64 28.14
N SER A 546 -5.38 -9.26 26.87
CA SER A 546 -4.93 -10.13 25.76
C SER A 546 -3.44 -10.51 25.89
N ILE A 547 -2.60 -9.58 26.38
CA ILE A 547 -1.17 -9.82 26.59
C ILE A 547 -0.98 -10.81 27.74
N THR A 548 -1.57 -10.53 28.91
CA THR A 548 -1.44 -11.38 30.10
C THR A 548 -1.99 -12.78 29.85
N GLU A 549 -3.14 -12.90 29.21
CA GLU A 549 -3.71 -14.20 28.81
C GLU A 549 -2.79 -14.94 27.84
N PHE A 550 -2.23 -14.28 26.83
CA PHE A 550 -1.34 -14.93 25.86
C PHE A 550 -0.14 -15.59 26.53
N PHE A 551 0.53 -14.88 27.45
CA PHE A 551 1.69 -15.41 28.18
C PHE A 551 1.31 -16.36 29.31
N SER A 552 0.04 -16.44 29.73
CA SER A 552 -0.45 -17.43 30.71
C SER A 552 -0.65 -18.83 30.13
N PHE A 553 -0.87 -18.96 28.81
CA PHE A 553 -1.07 -20.25 28.14
C PHE A 553 0.23 -21.01 27.95
N ASP A 554 0.27 -22.27 28.43
CA ASP A 554 1.46 -23.13 28.34
C ASP A 554 1.93 -23.37 26.91
N GLU A 555 1.01 -23.51 25.97
CA GLU A 555 1.33 -23.72 24.55
C GLU A 555 2.09 -22.54 23.94
N ASN A 556 1.71 -21.31 24.30
CA ASN A 556 2.39 -20.11 23.80
C ASN A 556 3.78 -19.97 24.43
N ARG A 557 3.91 -20.25 25.73
CA ARG A 557 5.21 -20.25 26.41
C ARG A 557 6.14 -21.31 25.84
N GLU A 558 5.62 -22.50 25.56
CA GLU A 558 6.39 -23.59 24.97
C GLU A 558 6.82 -23.26 23.53
N MET A 559 5.95 -22.67 22.71
CA MET A 559 6.32 -22.19 21.36
C MET A 559 7.45 -21.16 21.45
N ILE A 560 7.34 -20.16 22.34
CA ILE A 560 8.39 -19.15 22.53
C ILE A 560 9.69 -19.79 23.01
N ARG A 561 9.64 -20.70 23.97
CA ARG A 561 10.82 -21.43 24.46
C ARG A 561 11.50 -22.19 23.32
N ARG A 562 10.74 -22.84 22.45
CA ARG A 562 11.27 -23.56 21.28
C ARG A 562 11.88 -22.63 20.25
N LEU A 563 11.30 -21.45 20.00
CA LEU A 563 11.86 -20.42 19.13
C LEU A 563 13.23 -19.95 19.66
N LEU A 564 13.31 -19.62 20.95
CA LEU A 564 14.57 -19.21 21.58
C LEU A 564 15.62 -20.35 21.57
N ALA A 565 15.20 -21.58 21.82
CA ALA A 565 16.07 -22.77 21.74
C ALA A 565 16.58 -23.05 20.32
N ALA A 566 15.82 -22.67 19.27
CA ALA A 566 16.22 -22.76 17.87
C ALA A 566 17.19 -21.63 17.45
N GLY A 567 17.52 -20.71 18.37
CA GLY A 567 18.46 -19.62 18.14
C GLY A 567 17.82 -18.29 17.74
N VAL A 568 16.49 -18.17 17.83
CA VAL A 568 15.83 -16.86 17.63
C VAL A 568 16.19 -15.95 18.81
N THR A 569 16.78 -14.81 18.54
CA THR A 569 17.29 -13.85 19.53
C THR A 569 16.68 -12.48 19.30
N PRO A 570 15.53 -12.16 19.92
CA PRO A 570 14.97 -10.80 19.86
C PRO A 570 15.93 -9.81 20.53
N ALA A 571 16.28 -8.75 19.80
CA ALA A 571 17.22 -7.73 20.29
C ALA A 571 16.63 -6.97 21.50
N GLU A 572 17.40 -6.89 22.58
CA GLU A 572 17.03 -6.10 23.75
C GLU A 572 17.12 -4.60 23.42
N LYS A 573 16.08 -3.85 23.76
CA LYS A 573 16.09 -2.39 23.66
C LYS A 573 16.58 -1.79 24.98
N GLN A 574 17.77 -1.19 24.96
CA GLN A 574 18.24 -0.43 26.11
C GLN A 574 17.38 0.82 26.28
N LYS A 575 16.79 0.99 27.46
CA LYS A 575 16.18 2.27 27.84
C LYS A 575 17.29 3.29 27.90
N VAL A 576 17.26 4.29 27.04
CA VAL A 576 18.15 5.45 27.17
C VAL A 576 17.59 6.29 28.33
N GLU A 577 18.05 6.01 29.55
CA GLU A 577 17.75 6.82 30.71
C GLU A 577 18.70 8.01 30.76
N GLY A 578 18.17 9.23 30.83
CA GLY A 578 18.96 10.42 31.16
C GLY A 578 19.60 11.15 29.99
N GLY A 579 19.03 11.13 28.78
CA GLY A 579 19.47 12.04 27.70
C GLY A 579 19.20 13.51 28.06
N VAL A 580 20.00 14.43 27.49
CA VAL A 580 19.90 15.90 27.69
C VAL A 580 18.47 16.43 27.41
N PHE A 581 17.66 15.65 26.69
CA PHE A 581 16.29 15.96 26.29
C PHE A 581 15.22 15.13 26.99
N ALA A 582 15.57 14.44 28.09
CA ALA A 582 14.60 13.63 28.83
C ALA A 582 13.43 14.49 29.34
N GLY A 583 12.19 14.11 29.00
CA GLY A 583 10.97 14.84 29.35
C GLY A 583 10.64 16.04 28.46
N MET A 584 11.38 16.28 27.39
CA MET A 584 11.13 17.34 26.41
C MET A 584 10.51 16.78 25.12
N SER A 585 9.49 17.45 24.58
CA SER A 585 9.03 17.22 23.20
C SER A 585 9.91 18.04 22.26
N ILE A 586 10.68 17.39 21.42
CA ILE A 586 11.59 18.03 20.47
C ILE A 586 10.99 17.94 19.08
N VAL A 587 10.83 19.10 18.43
CA VAL A 587 10.49 19.18 17.01
C VAL A 587 11.77 19.48 16.25
N VAL A 588 12.21 18.53 15.42
CA VAL A 588 13.34 18.74 14.52
C VAL A 588 12.80 19.37 13.25
N THR A 589 13.17 20.63 12.99
CA THR A 589 12.88 21.34 11.74
C THR A 589 14.15 21.34 10.90
N GLY A 590 14.14 20.60 9.78
CA GLY A 590 15.28 20.48 8.87
C GLY A 590 15.98 19.13 8.92
N THR A 591 16.96 18.95 8.02
CA THR A 591 17.78 17.73 7.91
C THR A 591 18.90 17.78 8.96
N LEU A 592 18.99 16.78 9.81
CA LEU A 592 20.15 16.63 10.68
C LEU A 592 21.34 16.15 9.84
N PRO A 593 22.55 16.72 10.01
CA PRO A 593 23.74 16.16 9.40
C PRO A 593 23.99 14.76 10.01
N THR A 594 24.21 13.78 9.15
CA THR A 594 24.56 12.39 9.51
C THR A 594 25.97 12.31 10.05
#